data_fc5576f5d9ee58d323c7e4513a601681
#
_entry.id   fc5576f5d9ee58d323c7e4513a601681
#
_cell.length_a   1.000
_cell.length_b   1.000
_cell.length_c   1.000
_cell.angle_alpha   90.00
_cell.angle_beta   90.00
_cell.angle_gamma   90.00
#
_symmetry.space_group_name_H-M   'P 1'
#
loop_
_entity.id
_entity.type
_entity.pdbx_description
1 polymer ?
#
loop_
_entity_poly.entity_id
_entity_poly.type
_entity_poly.pdbx_seq_one_letter_code
_entity_poly.pdbx_strand_id
1 'polypeptide(L)'
;MEKSTLASDAIRPDPVKVDEYDASPKEELQLNVGGRGATQRRLRNYQVTMIGFCSGIGTGLFIGTGAAYAKAGPAGLLLAYIIVGAVLWCVMQSIAELATLLPTAGSFPHWATRFIDPSVGFSLAISYGYCYTIAIASEVSAAAVIVSYWTDITPAVVITVGLILILIINLMSVRFYGETEVIGGAIKVLCFLGLVIVSIVITAGGGPNHETIGFRFWHDPGAWTNYNGITGPTGHFLGFLSSFVNASFSFIGVETVVITAAESVDPHRAIPKAARRVTYRIAFFYVLGALLIGIIVDPRNEALVSGSGNANSSPFVIAIKEAGISALPSIVNACVLVAAWSAGNSYCWVGSRMILAMTTDHQLPQVFGRVTKNGVPYVAVIAAWLFGPLAYLSLGSGGPAQAFTWLLNLSTVAGLIAWATLSFCYIRFHAAMKAQGLSRDSLPWKGPLQPYAAWVGFIGSTIITLVAGFPVFLKGNWNTSNFVASYIGIPIFIVPIIGWKLWHRTKYQRAATIDLWSGRLQDGEIMPHRNPRNTLWGRFIDWLV
;
A
#
# COMPACT_ATOMS: atom_id res chain seq x y z
N MET A 1 -31.40 61.60 0.55
CA MET A 1 -31.69 60.28 1.07
C MET A 1 -30.46 59.43 0.77
N GLU A 2 -29.50 59.48 1.69
CA GLU A 2 -28.27 58.72 1.66
C GLU A 2 -28.54 57.31 2.17
N LYS A 3 -28.09 56.28 1.43
CA LYS A 3 -27.99 54.92 1.92
C LYS A 3 -26.52 54.63 2.22
N SER A 4 -26.23 54.55 3.50
CA SER A 4 -24.96 54.13 4.06
C SER A 4 -24.65 52.67 3.74
N THR A 5 -23.52 52.43 3.09
CA THR A 5 -22.86 51.15 2.99
C THR A 5 -22.05 50.88 4.26
N LEU A 6 -22.50 49.95 5.08
CA LEU A 6 -21.70 49.39 6.18
C LEU A 6 -20.79 48.32 5.62
N ALA A 7 -19.50 48.61 5.55
CA ALA A 7 -18.44 47.63 5.34
C ALA A 7 -18.23 46.87 6.64
N SER A 8 -18.29 45.53 6.56
CA SER A 8 -17.93 44.64 7.66
C SER A 8 -16.41 44.46 7.71
N ASP A 9 -15.76 45.25 8.57
CA ASP A 9 -14.37 45.01 8.97
C ASP A 9 -14.28 43.74 9.80
N ALA A 10 -13.84 42.65 9.17
CA ALA A 10 -13.45 41.44 9.89
C ALA A 10 -12.13 41.71 10.61
N ILE A 11 -12.20 41.74 11.94
CA ILE A 11 -11.09 41.92 12.87
C ILE A 11 -10.05 40.82 12.58
N ARG A 12 -8.90 41.22 12.04
CA ARG A 12 -7.68 40.39 12.03
C ARG A 12 -7.07 40.49 13.43
N PRO A 13 -6.81 39.36 14.12
CA PRO A 13 -6.02 39.42 15.33
C PRO A 13 -4.58 39.84 15.01
N ASP A 14 -4.05 40.78 15.77
CA ASP A 14 -2.67 41.24 15.69
C ASP A 14 -1.68 40.05 15.87
N PRO A 15 -0.54 40.06 15.15
CA PRO A 15 0.45 39.00 15.31
C PRO A 15 1.07 39.10 16.71
N VAL A 16 0.90 38.02 17.48
CA VAL A 16 1.57 37.82 18.76
C VAL A 16 3.08 37.94 18.52
N LYS A 17 3.72 38.93 19.15
CA LYS A 17 5.18 39.07 19.18
C LYS A 17 5.75 37.81 19.85
N VAL A 18 6.39 36.97 19.07
CA VAL A 18 7.21 35.86 19.55
C VAL A 18 8.61 36.43 19.75
N ASP A 19 9.10 36.35 20.99
CA ASP A 19 10.47 36.73 21.34
C ASP A 19 11.46 36.01 20.42
N GLU A 20 12.41 36.79 19.90
CA GLU A 20 13.51 36.40 19.04
C GLU A 20 14.36 35.32 19.74
N TYR A 21 14.11 34.05 19.47
CA TYR A 21 15.09 33.00 19.65
C TYR A 21 15.94 32.95 18.40
N ASP A 22 17.20 33.28 18.58
CA ASP A 22 18.26 33.26 17.59
C ASP A 22 18.37 31.88 16.92
N ALA A 23 17.62 31.71 15.83
CA ALA A 23 17.71 30.59 14.91
C ALA A 23 18.52 31.08 13.71
N SER A 24 19.68 30.47 13.52
CA SER A 24 20.53 30.55 12.33
C SER A 24 19.71 30.58 11.01
N PRO A 25 20.29 31.06 9.90
CA PRO A 25 19.60 31.72 8.80
C PRO A 25 18.49 30.84 8.22
N LYS A 26 17.35 31.45 8.02
CA LYS A 26 16.23 30.95 7.23
C LYS A 26 16.74 30.52 5.85
N GLU A 27 17.19 29.29 5.68
CA GLU A 27 17.12 28.64 4.39
C GLU A 27 15.64 28.45 4.13
N GLU A 28 15.08 29.38 3.37
CA GLU A 28 13.80 29.21 2.69
C GLU A 28 13.86 27.84 2.03
N LEU A 29 12.98 26.94 2.48
CA LEU A 29 12.67 25.70 1.79
C LEU A 29 11.99 26.08 0.49
N GLN A 30 12.75 26.70 -0.43
CA GLN A 30 12.34 26.84 -1.81
C GLN A 30 12.23 25.42 -2.33
N LEU A 31 11.01 24.93 -2.41
CA LEU A 31 10.63 23.87 -3.34
C LEU A 31 11.17 24.31 -4.70
N ASN A 32 12.34 23.83 -5.08
CA ASN A 32 12.97 24.09 -6.35
C ASN A 32 12.11 23.41 -7.44
N VAL A 33 10.98 24.02 -7.75
CA VAL A 33 10.18 23.72 -8.92
C VAL A 33 11.00 24.18 -10.11
N GLY A 34 11.85 23.28 -10.64
CA GLY A 34 12.66 23.52 -11.83
C GLY A 34 14.17 23.63 -11.66
N GLY A 35 14.74 23.46 -10.46
CA GLY A 35 16.20 23.40 -10.24
C GLY A 35 16.81 22.09 -10.79
N ARG A 36 18.07 22.15 -11.26
CA ARG A 36 18.87 20.94 -11.58
C ARG A 36 18.98 20.09 -10.31
N GLY A 37 18.20 18.99 -10.24
CA GLY A 37 18.21 18.06 -9.09
C GLY A 37 16.83 17.70 -8.52
N ALA A 38 15.73 18.35 -8.93
CA ALA A 38 14.38 18.02 -8.49
C ALA A 38 13.72 16.95 -9.39
N THR A 39 12.88 16.10 -8.79
CA THR A 39 11.99 15.20 -9.53
C THR A 39 10.99 16.04 -10.33
N GLN A 40 10.71 15.65 -11.57
CA GLN A 40 9.85 16.44 -12.46
C GLN A 40 8.42 15.92 -12.38
N ARG A 41 7.44 16.82 -12.16
CA ARG A 41 6.00 16.52 -12.24
C ARG A 41 5.61 16.23 -13.71
N ARG A 42 5.77 14.97 -14.16
CA ARG A 42 5.54 14.55 -15.55
C ARG A 42 4.47 13.49 -15.71
N LEU A 43 3.90 12.98 -14.62
CA LEU A 43 2.82 11.99 -14.69
C LEU A 43 1.53 12.66 -15.16
N ARG A 44 0.91 12.09 -16.19
CA ARG A 44 -0.41 12.50 -16.66
C ARG A 44 -1.50 11.97 -15.72
N ASN A 45 -2.64 12.64 -15.65
CA ASN A 45 -3.74 12.27 -14.74
C ASN A 45 -4.17 10.80 -14.90
N TYR A 46 -4.26 10.26 -16.11
CA TYR A 46 -4.62 8.86 -16.33
C TYR A 46 -3.56 7.89 -15.78
N GLN A 47 -2.26 8.22 -15.86
CA GLN A 47 -1.19 7.41 -15.29
C GLN A 47 -1.29 7.40 -13.75
N VAL A 48 -1.45 8.57 -13.13
CA VAL A 48 -1.66 8.69 -11.68
C VAL A 48 -2.87 7.87 -11.23
N THR A 49 -3.97 7.94 -11.99
CA THR A 49 -5.19 7.18 -11.69
C THR A 49 -4.96 5.67 -11.80
N MET A 50 -4.33 5.21 -12.88
CA MET A 50 -4.06 3.78 -13.10
C MET A 50 -3.04 3.25 -12.11
N ILE A 51 -1.96 3.99 -11.83
CA ILE A 51 -1.00 3.66 -10.77
C ILE A 51 -1.74 3.55 -9.44
N GLY A 52 -2.52 4.57 -9.08
CA GLY A 52 -3.28 4.57 -7.85
C GLY A 52 -4.34 3.47 -7.77
N PHE A 53 -4.91 3.04 -8.89
CA PHE A 53 -5.92 1.98 -8.93
C PHE A 53 -5.29 0.58 -8.89
N CYS A 54 -4.12 0.38 -9.48
CA CYS A 54 -3.54 -0.95 -9.72
C CYS A 54 -2.23 -1.22 -8.96
N SER A 55 -1.52 -0.22 -8.39
CA SER A 55 -0.20 -0.39 -7.75
C SER A 55 -0.40 -1.31 -6.56
N GLY A 56 -0.98 -1.68 -5.80
CA GLY A 56 -1.01 -2.67 -4.73
C GLY A 56 -1.70 -3.98 -5.11
N ILE A 57 -2.20 -4.13 -6.35
CA ILE A 57 -2.72 -5.43 -6.81
C ILE A 57 -1.53 -6.27 -7.27
N GLY A 58 -1.02 -7.09 -6.37
CA GLY A 58 0.09 -8.02 -6.57
C GLY A 58 -0.31 -9.46 -6.27
N THR A 59 0.68 -10.26 -5.93
CA THR A 59 0.51 -11.69 -5.62
C THR A 59 -0.26 -11.96 -4.33
N GLY A 60 -0.38 -10.99 -3.44
CA GLY A 60 -1.12 -11.12 -2.18
C GLY A 60 -2.57 -11.56 -2.39
N LEU A 61 -3.26 -10.97 -3.37
CA LEU A 61 -4.66 -11.32 -3.68
C LEU A 61 -4.76 -12.67 -4.44
N PHE A 62 -3.82 -12.97 -5.34
CA PHE A 62 -3.96 -14.12 -6.25
C PHE A 62 -3.34 -15.41 -5.71
N ILE A 63 -2.28 -15.32 -4.90
CA ILE A 63 -1.54 -16.47 -4.38
C ILE A 63 -1.65 -16.55 -2.85
N GLY A 64 -1.31 -15.46 -2.17
CA GLY A 64 -1.26 -15.43 -0.71
C GLY A 64 -2.60 -15.78 -0.04
N THR A 65 -3.72 -15.47 -0.69
CA THR A 65 -5.08 -15.80 -0.21
C THR A 65 -5.32 -17.29 -0.05
N GLY A 66 -4.67 -18.15 -0.84
CA GLY A 66 -4.91 -19.60 -0.77
C GLY A 66 -4.61 -20.20 0.60
N ALA A 67 -3.40 -19.93 1.13
CA ALA A 67 -3.00 -20.40 2.45
C ALA A 67 -3.81 -19.78 3.59
N ALA A 68 -4.24 -18.52 3.45
CA ALA A 68 -5.12 -17.86 4.43
C ALA A 68 -6.52 -18.49 4.41
N TYR A 69 -7.05 -18.76 3.22
CA TYR A 69 -8.36 -19.38 3.01
C TYR A 69 -8.45 -20.78 3.61
N ALA A 70 -7.46 -21.61 3.37
CA ALA A 70 -7.41 -22.96 3.94
C ALA A 70 -7.47 -22.98 5.47
N LYS A 71 -6.92 -21.96 6.12
CA LYS A 71 -6.88 -21.81 7.59
C LYS A 71 -8.12 -21.16 8.18
N ALA A 72 -8.76 -20.27 7.45
CA ALA A 72 -9.86 -19.44 7.96
C ALA A 72 -11.24 -19.90 7.49
N GLY A 73 -11.32 -20.57 6.33
CA GLY A 73 -12.57 -20.86 5.65
C GLY A 73 -13.20 -19.63 4.97
N PRO A 74 -14.36 -19.83 4.30
CA PRO A 74 -15.03 -18.80 3.53
C PRO A 74 -15.35 -17.53 4.34
N ALA A 75 -16.00 -17.69 5.50
CA ALA A 75 -16.41 -16.56 6.33
C ALA A 75 -15.20 -15.87 6.97
N GLY A 76 -14.22 -16.65 7.45
CA GLY A 76 -13.02 -16.10 8.10
C GLY A 76 -12.21 -15.23 7.15
N LEU A 77 -11.97 -15.70 5.92
CA LEU A 77 -11.27 -14.93 4.90
C LEU A 77 -12.03 -13.65 4.54
N LEU A 78 -13.35 -13.77 4.22
CA LEU A 78 -14.18 -12.64 3.82
C LEU A 78 -14.22 -11.55 4.90
N LEU A 79 -14.44 -11.93 6.16
CA LEU A 79 -14.48 -10.99 7.28
C LEU A 79 -13.13 -10.34 7.53
N ALA A 80 -12.01 -11.07 7.38
CA ALA A 80 -10.67 -10.49 7.50
C ALA A 80 -10.45 -9.39 6.46
N TYR A 81 -10.82 -9.64 5.19
CA TYR A 81 -10.70 -8.64 4.13
C TYR A 81 -11.63 -7.43 4.32
N ILE A 82 -12.84 -7.63 4.84
CA ILE A 82 -13.76 -6.53 5.17
C ILE A 82 -13.17 -5.67 6.30
N ILE A 83 -12.69 -6.28 7.38
CA ILE A 83 -12.19 -5.55 8.55
C ILE A 83 -10.91 -4.80 8.22
N VAL A 84 -9.91 -5.47 7.60
CA VAL A 84 -8.67 -4.83 7.20
C VAL A 84 -8.93 -3.74 6.16
N GLY A 85 -9.85 -3.97 5.22
CA GLY A 85 -10.29 -2.98 4.24
C GLY A 85 -10.93 -1.75 4.90
N ALA A 86 -11.74 -1.94 5.95
CA ALA A 86 -12.32 -0.85 6.73
C ALA A 86 -11.27 -0.06 7.50
N VAL A 87 -10.29 -0.74 8.12
CA VAL A 87 -9.14 -0.09 8.78
C VAL A 87 -8.35 0.74 7.77
N LEU A 88 -8.00 0.16 6.61
CA LEU A 88 -7.29 0.89 5.56
C LEU A 88 -8.09 2.08 5.04
N TRP A 89 -9.40 1.91 4.84
CA TRP A 89 -10.26 3.03 4.43
C TRP A 89 -10.18 4.19 5.42
N CYS A 90 -10.21 3.91 6.72
CA CYS A 90 -10.04 4.90 7.78
C CYS A 90 -8.66 5.59 7.73
N VAL A 91 -7.60 4.83 7.51
CA VAL A 91 -6.23 5.35 7.30
C VAL A 91 -6.20 6.29 6.10
N MET A 92 -6.81 5.87 4.98
CA MET A 92 -6.83 6.66 3.74
C MET A 92 -7.58 7.98 3.87
N GLN A 93 -8.66 8.06 4.68
CA GLN A 93 -9.32 9.33 4.97
C GLN A 93 -8.38 10.31 5.68
N SER A 94 -7.57 9.81 6.61
CA SER A 94 -6.59 10.61 7.36
C SER A 94 -5.46 11.11 6.46
N ILE A 95 -4.88 10.21 5.66
CA ILE A 95 -3.80 10.52 4.71
C ILE A 95 -4.28 11.53 3.66
N ALA A 96 -5.47 11.33 3.10
CA ALA A 96 -5.97 12.18 2.03
C ALA A 96 -6.27 13.61 2.50
N GLU A 97 -6.78 13.79 3.72
CA GLU A 97 -7.01 15.12 4.29
C GLU A 97 -5.69 15.88 4.51
N LEU A 98 -4.68 15.20 5.09
CA LEU A 98 -3.34 15.77 5.27
C LEU A 98 -2.67 16.08 3.92
N ALA A 99 -2.73 15.15 2.97
CA ALA A 99 -2.08 15.32 1.66
C ALA A 99 -2.74 16.40 0.80
N THR A 100 -4.05 16.61 0.94
CA THR A 100 -4.74 17.69 0.23
C THR A 100 -4.33 19.05 0.78
N LEU A 101 -4.06 19.17 2.08
CA LEU A 101 -3.56 20.39 2.69
C LEU A 101 -2.06 20.61 2.41
N LEU A 102 -1.26 19.54 2.53
CA LEU A 102 0.20 19.56 2.46
C LEU A 102 0.71 18.54 1.42
N PRO A 103 0.55 18.82 0.12
CA PRO A 103 0.94 17.91 -0.95
C PRO A 103 2.44 18.02 -1.24
N THR A 104 3.28 17.58 -0.31
CA THR A 104 4.74 17.60 -0.45
C THR A 104 5.25 16.24 -0.93
N ALA A 105 6.24 16.22 -1.82
CA ALA A 105 7.00 15.03 -2.17
C ALA A 105 7.69 14.49 -0.90
N GLY A 106 7.54 13.19 -0.60
CA GLY A 106 8.03 12.61 0.65
C GLY A 106 7.11 12.84 1.86
N SER A 107 5.83 13.16 1.63
CA SER A 107 4.83 13.60 2.59
C SER A 107 4.76 12.82 3.91
N PHE A 108 4.89 11.50 3.90
CA PHE A 108 4.64 10.67 5.09
C PHE A 108 5.64 10.88 6.22
N PRO A 109 6.96 10.75 6.00
CA PRO A 109 7.96 11.05 7.02
C PRO A 109 7.93 12.52 7.48
N HIS A 110 7.70 13.44 6.54
CA HIS A 110 7.63 14.86 6.82
C HIS A 110 6.45 15.21 7.76
N TRP A 111 5.30 14.56 7.58
CA TRP A 111 4.17 14.74 8.52
C TRP A 111 4.48 14.21 9.91
N ALA A 112 5.15 13.04 10.02
CA ALA A 112 5.56 12.51 11.31
C ALA A 112 6.58 13.41 12.03
N THR A 113 7.53 13.98 11.29
CA THR A 113 8.48 14.99 11.79
C THR A 113 7.74 16.23 12.31
N ARG A 114 6.78 16.74 11.56
CA ARG A 114 6.05 17.98 11.86
C ARG A 114 5.04 17.81 12.99
N PHE A 115 4.26 16.73 12.99
CA PHE A 115 3.15 16.56 13.92
C PHE A 115 3.49 15.77 15.18
N ILE A 116 4.56 14.97 15.16
CA ILE A 116 4.94 14.12 16.30
C ILE A 116 6.32 14.51 16.83
N ASP A 117 7.38 14.10 16.15
CA ASP A 117 8.78 14.30 16.54
C ASP A 117 9.70 13.98 15.34
N PRO A 118 10.79 14.73 15.09
CA PRO A 118 11.72 14.40 14.01
C PRO A 118 12.27 12.97 14.06
N SER A 119 12.43 12.39 15.26
CA SER A 119 12.88 10.99 15.41
C SER A 119 11.85 9.99 14.87
N VAL A 120 10.55 10.28 15.01
CA VAL A 120 9.47 9.45 14.44
C VAL A 120 9.43 9.57 12.93
N GLY A 121 9.64 10.79 12.38
CA GLY A 121 9.74 11.01 10.93
C GLY A 121 10.90 10.23 10.32
N PHE A 122 12.09 10.29 10.91
CA PHE A 122 13.24 9.50 10.50
C PHE A 122 12.96 8.00 10.52
N SER A 123 12.40 7.52 11.60
CA SER A 123 12.07 6.10 11.75
C SER A 123 10.98 5.63 10.78
N LEU A 124 9.96 6.47 10.53
CA LEU A 124 8.93 6.15 9.54
C LEU A 124 9.53 6.07 8.14
N ALA A 125 10.46 6.95 7.79
CA ALA A 125 11.15 6.91 6.50
C ALA A 125 11.94 5.60 6.30
N ILE A 126 12.66 5.15 7.33
CA ILE A 126 13.37 3.86 7.33
C ILE A 126 12.37 2.71 7.21
N SER A 127 11.36 2.64 8.09
CA SER A 127 10.42 1.54 8.15
C SER A 127 9.58 1.42 6.87
N TYR A 128 9.13 2.55 6.34
CA TYR A 128 8.35 2.57 5.10
C TYR A 128 9.22 2.28 3.88
N GLY A 129 10.44 2.82 3.82
CA GLY A 129 11.43 2.44 2.80
C GLY A 129 11.73 0.93 2.84
N TYR A 130 11.96 0.37 4.04
CA TYR A 130 12.13 -1.06 4.26
C TYR A 130 10.94 -1.88 3.78
N CYS A 131 9.70 -1.47 4.11
CA CYS A 131 8.47 -2.13 3.67
C CYS A 131 8.48 -2.37 2.15
N TYR A 132 8.73 -1.31 1.39
CA TYR A 132 8.68 -1.38 -0.07
C TYR A 132 9.89 -2.08 -0.69
N THR A 133 11.08 -1.90 -0.14
CA THR A 133 12.27 -2.57 -0.66
C THR A 133 12.23 -4.09 -0.44
N ILE A 134 11.73 -4.55 0.70
CA ILE A 134 11.51 -5.99 0.96
C ILE A 134 10.39 -6.55 0.09
N ALA A 135 9.34 -5.77 -0.16
CA ALA A 135 8.24 -6.21 -1.02
C ALA A 135 8.69 -6.47 -2.47
N ILE A 136 9.76 -5.85 -2.98
CA ILE A 136 10.37 -6.19 -4.27
C ILE A 136 10.74 -7.68 -4.29
N ALA A 137 11.47 -8.11 -3.27
CA ALA A 137 11.92 -9.51 -3.18
C ALA A 137 10.75 -10.48 -3.01
N SER A 138 9.69 -10.08 -2.30
CA SER A 138 8.47 -10.87 -2.15
C SER A 138 7.80 -11.15 -3.51
N GLU A 139 7.56 -10.09 -4.31
CA GLU A 139 6.91 -10.24 -5.63
C GLU A 139 7.77 -11.03 -6.61
N VAL A 140 9.08 -10.85 -6.60
CA VAL A 140 10.00 -11.60 -7.47
C VAL A 140 10.08 -13.08 -7.04
N SER A 141 10.04 -13.37 -5.73
CA SER A 141 9.94 -14.75 -5.24
C SER A 141 8.62 -15.41 -5.68
N ALA A 142 7.51 -14.67 -5.59
CA ALA A 142 6.23 -15.15 -6.08
C ALA A 142 6.20 -15.36 -7.60
N ALA A 143 6.89 -14.51 -8.37
CA ALA A 143 7.05 -14.73 -9.81
C ALA A 143 7.76 -16.07 -10.11
N ALA A 144 8.77 -16.43 -9.33
CA ALA A 144 9.43 -17.75 -9.46
C ALA A 144 8.45 -18.91 -9.16
N VAL A 145 7.61 -18.77 -8.14
CA VAL A 145 6.52 -19.71 -7.86
C VAL A 145 5.55 -19.84 -9.04
N ILE A 146 5.17 -18.73 -9.70
CA ILE A 146 4.22 -18.74 -10.81
C ILE A 146 4.83 -19.43 -12.03
N VAL A 147 6.10 -19.17 -12.36
CA VAL A 147 6.77 -19.72 -13.53
C VAL A 147 6.95 -21.25 -13.41
N SER A 148 7.09 -21.80 -12.21
CA SER A 148 7.14 -23.25 -11.99
C SER A 148 5.87 -24.00 -12.44
N TYR A 149 4.79 -23.29 -12.78
CA TYR A 149 3.60 -23.86 -13.40
C TYR A 149 3.86 -24.41 -14.81
N TRP A 150 4.74 -23.77 -15.58
CA TRP A 150 5.00 -24.15 -16.98
C TRP A 150 6.29 -24.93 -17.17
N THR A 151 7.26 -24.74 -16.26
CA THR A 151 8.62 -25.25 -16.49
C THR A 151 9.36 -25.40 -15.17
N ASP A 152 10.25 -26.42 -15.12
CA ASP A 152 11.13 -26.69 -13.98
C ASP A 152 12.43 -25.86 -14.02
N ILE A 153 12.39 -24.69 -14.67
CA ILE A 153 13.55 -23.78 -14.69
C ILE A 153 13.93 -23.38 -13.26
N THR A 154 15.23 -23.36 -12.99
CA THR A 154 15.76 -22.93 -11.69
C THR A 154 15.17 -21.56 -11.30
N PRO A 155 14.60 -21.41 -10.09
CA PRO A 155 14.05 -20.14 -9.62
C PRO A 155 15.01 -18.95 -9.75
N ALA A 156 16.33 -19.20 -9.65
CA ALA A 156 17.37 -18.20 -9.82
C ALA A 156 17.27 -17.45 -11.17
N VAL A 157 16.95 -18.15 -12.26
CA VAL A 157 16.82 -17.54 -13.59
C VAL A 157 15.66 -16.54 -13.60
N VAL A 158 14.50 -16.95 -13.09
CA VAL A 158 13.30 -16.14 -13.03
C VAL A 158 13.52 -14.89 -12.16
N ILE A 159 14.15 -15.09 -11.00
CA ILE A 159 14.52 -14.01 -10.07
C ILE A 159 15.46 -13.01 -10.77
N THR A 160 16.53 -13.52 -11.42
CA THR A 160 17.50 -12.65 -12.11
C THR A 160 16.83 -11.83 -13.20
N VAL A 161 16.03 -12.46 -14.07
CA VAL A 161 15.32 -11.77 -15.16
C VAL A 161 14.35 -10.74 -14.60
N GLY A 162 13.57 -11.07 -13.58
CA GLY A 162 12.64 -10.16 -12.92
C GLY A 162 13.34 -8.95 -12.32
N LEU A 163 14.46 -9.15 -11.61
CA LEU A 163 15.24 -8.07 -11.01
C LEU A 163 15.86 -7.15 -12.08
N ILE A 164 16.39 -7.71 -13.17
CA ILE A 164 16.94 -6.93 -14.28
C ILE A 164 15.84 -6.06 -14.93
N LEU A 165 14.67 -6.63 -15.19
CA LEU A 165 13.54 -5.89 -15.77
C LEU A 165 13.09 -4.72 -14.84
N ILE A 166 12.95 -4.98 -13.55
CA ILE A 166 12.60 -3.94 -12.56
C ILE A 166 13.63 -2.82 -12.55
N LEU A 167 14.93 -3.16 -12.58
CA LEU A 167 16.00 -2.17 -12.59
C LEU A 167 15.95 -1.31 -13.86
N ILE A 168 15.86 -1.94 -15.03
CA ILE A 168 15.82 -1.23 -16.31
C ILE A 168 14.65 -0.26 -16.35
N ILE A 169 13.43 -0.72 -16.02
CA ILE A 169 12.22 0.11 -16.05
C ILE A 169 12.35 1.31 -15.10
N ASN A 170 12.87 1.11 -13.90
CA ASN A 170 13.01 2.18 -12.90
C ASN A 170 14.15 3.16 -13.20
N LEU A 171 15.16 2.76 -13.99
CA LEU A 171 16.21 3.67 -14.49
C LEU A 171 15.80 4.47 -15.74
N MET A 172 14.70 4.07 -16.38
CA MET A 172 14.14 4.82 -17.51
C MET A 172 13.38 6.08 -17.03
N SER A 173 12.84 6.86 -17.98
CA SER A 173 12.07 8.07 -17.61
C SER A 173 10.81 7.75 -16.81
N VAL A 174 10.41 8.66 -15.92
CA VAL A 174 9.16 8.55 -15.13
C VAL A 174 7.94 8.36 -16.03
N ARG A 175 7.95 8.94 -17.23
CA ARG A 175 6.88 8.74 -18.20
C ARG A 175 6.82 7.31 -18.71
N PHE A 176 7.96 6.68 -18.98
CA PHE A 176 8.02 5.28 -19.41
C PHE A 176 7.52 4.34 -18.30
N TYR A 177 7.99 4.56 -17.07
CA TYR A 177 7.46 3.87 -15.89
C TYR A 177 5.93 4.00 -15.82
N GLY A 178 5.39 5.21 -15.96
CA GLY A 178 3.95 5.43 -15.93
C GLY A 178 3.18 4.67 -17.02
N GLU A 179 3.70 4.55 -18.24
CA GLU A 179 3.07 3.77 -19.32
C GLU A 179 3.12 2.26 -19.04
N THR A 180 4.24 1.74 -18.50
CA THR A 180 4.33 0.32 -18.13
C THR A 180 3.32 -0.03 -17.01
N GLU A 181 3.12 0.86 -16.05
CA GLU A 181 2.12 0.66 -14.98
C GLU A 181 0.67 0.75 -15.52
N VAL A 182 0.41 1.58 -16.52
CA VAL A 182 -0.91 1.62 -17.18
C VAL A 182 -1.22 0.31 -17.88
N ILE A 183 -0.24 -0.26 -18.62
CA ILE A 183 -0.40 -1.54 -19.31
C ILE A 183 -0.58 -2.68 -18.30
N GLY A 184 0.31 -2.77 -17.30
CA GLY A 184 0.21 -3.75 -16.23
C GLY A 184 -1.11 -3.66 -15.46
N GLY A 185 -1.55 -2.43 -15.18
CA GLY A 185 -2.82 -2.16 -14.53
C GLY A 185 -4.03 -2.60 -15.36
N ALA A 186 -4.03 -2.34 -16.64
CA ALA A 186 -5.09 -2.79 -17.55
C ALA A 186 -5.19 -4.31 -17.58
N ILE A 187 -4.05 -5.02 -17.66
CA ILE A 187 -4.01 -6.49 -17.61
C ILE A 187 -4.58 -7.01 -16.28
N LYS A 188 -4.22 -6.41 -15.15
CA LYS A 188 -4.75 -6.79 -13.81
C LYS A 188 -6.27 -6.65 -13.73
N VAL A 189 -6.80 -5.51 -14.21
CA VAL A 189 -8.25 -5.25 -14.21
C VAL A 189 -8.99 -6.23 -15.10
N LEU A 190 -8.52 -6.43 -16.33
CA LEU A 190 -9.13 -7.37 -17.27
C LEU A 190 -9.06 -8.82 -16.77
N CYS A 191 -7.93 -9.22 -16.19
CA CYS A 191 -7.79 -10.53 -15.56
C CYS A 191 -8.82 -10.72 -14.44
N PHE A 192 -8.93 -9.76 -13.52
CA PHE A 192 -9.88 -9.86 -12.41
C PHE A 192 -11.34 -9.88 -12.90
N LEU A 193 -11.70 -9.06 -13.88
CA LEU A 193 -13.03 -9.11 -14.51
C LEU A 193 -13.30 -10.48 -15.12
N GLY A 194 -12.32 -11.04 -15.84
CA GLY A 194 -12.40 -12.41 -16.36
C GLY A 194 -12.60 -13.44 -15.26
N LEU A 195 -11.87 -13.32 -14.15
CA LEU A 195 -12.02 -14.22 -12.99
C LEU A 195 -13.41 -14.09 -12.33
N VAL A 196 -13.98 -12.90 -12.24
CA VAL A 196 -15.36 -12.69 -11.76
C VAL A 196 -16.36 -13.45 -12.65
N ILE A 197 -16.27 -13.26 -13.97
CA ILE A 197 -17.15 -13.92 -14.94
C ILE A 197 -17.00 -15.44 -14.84
N VAL A 198 -15.77 -15.95 -14.87
CA VAL A 198 -15.50 -17.39 -14.79
C VAL A 198 -16.00 -17.97 -13.46
N SER A 199 -15.80 -17.26 -12.34
CA SER A 199 -16.31 -17.72 -11.04
C SER A 199 -17.84 -17.83 -11.04
N ILE A 200 -18.55 -16.88 -11.64
CA ILE A 200 -20.02 -16.94 -11.79
C ILE A 200 -20.42 -18.13 -12.65
N VAL A 201 -19.75 -18.33 -13.80
CA VAL A 201 -20.03 -19.44 -14.73
C VAL A 201 -19.82 -20.79 -14.04
N ILE A 202 -18.68 -20.98 -13.36
CA ILE A 202 -18.38 -22.23 -12.63
C ILE A 202 -19.41 -22.45 -11.52
N THR A 203 -19.75 -21.42 -10.75
CA THR A 203 -20.74 -21.51 -9.68
C THR A 203 -22.11 -21.97 -10.18
N ALA A 204 -22.49 -21.53 -11.39
CA ALA A 204 -23.76 -21.88 -12.03
C ALA A 204 -23.76 -23.26 -12.77
N GLY A 205 -22.62 -23.97 -12.76
CA GLY A 205 -22.48 -25.25 -13.48
C GLY A 205 -22.17 -25.14 -14.96
N GLY A 206 -21.68 -23.98 -15.42
CA GLY A 206 -21.30 -23.74 -16.81
C GLY A 206 -19.91 -24.27 -17.19
N GLY A 207 -19.21 -24.96 -16.30
CA GLY A 207 -17.95 -25.64 -16.60
C GLY A 207 -18.15 -26.95 -17.39
N PRO A 208 -17.11 -27.51 -18.03
CA PRO A 208 -17.16 -28.80 -18.73
C PRO A 208 -17.71 -29.95 -17.88
N ASN A 209 -17.55 -29.92 -16.57
CA ASN A 209 -18.03 -30.92 -15.62
C ASN A 209 -19.54 -30.76 -15.32
N HIS A 210 -20.19 -29.68 -15.76
CA HIS A 210 -21.60 -29.37 -15.52
C HIS A 210 -22.03 -29.43 -14.04
N GLU A 211 -21.09 -29.30 -13.11
CA GLU A 211 -21.34 -29.35 -11.68
C GLU A 211 -21.70 -27.97 -11.14
N THR A 212 -22.89 -27.81 -10.58
CA THR A 212 -23.33 -26.59 -9.92
C THR A 212 -22.75 -26.55 -8.51
N ILE A 213 -21.89 -25.58 -8.23
CA ILE A 213 -21.22 -25.44 -6.91
C ILE A 213 -22.09 -24.65 -5.94
N GLY A 214 -22.65 -23.51 -6.37
CA GLY A 214 -23.41 -22.61 -5.50
C GLY A 214 -22.61 -22.20 -4.25
N PHE A 215 -23.25 -22.19 -3.10
CA PHE A 215 -22.62 -21.94 -1.80
C PHE A 215 -22.26 -23.24 -1.04
N ARG A 216 -21.96 -24.33 -1.76
CA ARG A 216 -21.68 -25.64 -1.15
C ARG A 216 -20.60 -25.58 -0.07
N PHE A 217 -19.50 -24.90 -0.33
CA PHE A 217 -18.36 -24.83 0.61
C PHE A 217 -18.64 -23.95 1.86
N TRP A 218 -19.74 -23.22 1.90
CA TRP A 218 -20.21 -22.54 3.09
C TRP A 218 -20.99 -23.47 4.04
N HIS A 219 -21.47 -24.62 3.53
CA HIS A 219 -22.22 -25.61 4.28
C HIS A 219 -21.37 -26.86 4.59
N ASP A 220 -20.56 -27.33 3.64
CA ASP A 220 -19.63 -28.46 3.76
C ASP A 220 -18.28 -28.08 3.14
N PRO A 221 -17.20 -27.97 3.95
CA PRO A 221 -17.04 -28.30 5.38
C PRO A 221 -17.61 -27.27 6.36
N GLY A 222 -18.18 -26.17 5.85
CA GLY A 222 -18.75 -25.10 6.63
C GLY A 222 -18.02 -23.76 6.43
N ALA A 223 -18.64 -22.69 6.94
CA ALA A 223 -18.13 -21.33 6.77
C ALA A 223 -16.78 -21.06 7.46
N TRP A 224 -16.38 -21.91 8.39
CA TRP A 224 -15.14 -21.78 9.17
C TRP A 224 -14.34 -23.07 9.13
N THR A 225 -13.01 -22.96 9.03
CA THR A 225 -12.09 -24.10 9.10
C THR A 225 -11.36 -24.16 10.43
N ASN A 226 -10.84 -25.32 10.76
CA ASN A 226 -10.05 -25.54 11.97
C ASN A 226 -8.59 -25.15 11.72
N TYR A 227 -8.05 -24.27 12.58
CA TYR A 227 -6.68 -23.77 12.45
C TYR A 227 -5.66 -24.81 12.92
N ASN A 228 -4.86 -25.36 12.02
CA ASN A 228 -3.75 -26.31 12.33
C ASN A 228 -4.18 -27.44 13.28
N GLY A 229 -5.36 -28.03 13.07
CA GLY A 229 -5.89 -29.12 13.90
C GLY A 229 -6.55 -28.68 15.21
N ILE A 230 -6.54 -27.40 15.55
CA ILE A 230 -7.30 -26.84 16.69
C ILE A 230 -8.76 -26.73 16.28
N THR A 231 -9.62 -27.52 16.94
CA THR A 231 -11.05 -27.60 16.60
C THR A 231 -11.90 -26.63 17.39
N GLY A 232 -13.12 -26.37 16.88
CA GLY A 232 -14.13 -25.57 17.55
C GLY A 232 -13.89 -24.05 17.45
N PRO A 233 -14.60 -23.23 18.28
CA PRO A 233 -14.58 -21.76 18.18
C PRO A 233 -13.19 -21.14 18.28
N THR A 234 -12.30 -21.73 19.09
CA THR A 234 -10.90 -21.27 19.22
C THR A 234 -10.14 -21.44 17.91
N GLY A 235 -10.26 -22.62 17.25
CA GLY A 235 -9.62 -22.86 15.97
C GLY A 235 -10.15 -21.93 14.87
N HIS A 236 -11.47 -21.70 14.81
CA HIS A 236 -12.12 -20.77 13.90
C HIS A 236 -11.59 -19.34 14.09
N PHE A 237 -11.48 -18.88 15.34
CA PHE A 237 -10.97 -17.56 15.68
C PHE A 237 -9.48 -17.39 15.31
N LEU A 238 -8.64 -18.38 15.57
CA LEU A 238 -7.23 -18.35 15.20
C LEU A 238 -7.05 -18.36 13.67
N GLY A 239 -7.85 -19.15 12.95
CA GLY A 239 -7.87 -19.13 11.48
C GLY A 239 -8.21 -17.75 10.93
N PHE A 240 -9.25 -17.13 11.47
CA PHE A 240 -9.64 -15.77 11.13
C PHE A 240 -8.52 -14.75 11.40
N LEU A 241 -7.88 -14.78 12.58
CA LEU A 241 -6.76 -13.90 12.91
C LEU A 241 -5.58 -14.09 11.97
N SER A 242 -5.27 -15.34 11.56
CA SER A 242 -4.16 -15.62 10.66
C SER A 242 -4.33 -14.97 9.29
N SER A 243 -5.58 -14.73 8.87
CA SER A 243 -5.88 -14.10 7.58
C SER A 243 -5.62 -12.60 7.55
N PHE A 244 -5.50 -11.93 8.68
CA PHE A 244 -5.25 -10.48 8.74
C PHE A 244 -3.92 -10.07 8.12
N VAL A 245 -2.87 -10.88 8.30
CA VAL A 245 -1.56 -10.60 7.73
C VAL A 245 -1.62 -10.64 6.20
N ASN A 246 -2.25 -11.68 5.65
CA ASN A 246 -2.42 -11.82 4.21
C ASN A 246 -3.30 -10.70 3.62
N ALA A 247 -4.43 -10.41 4.28
CA ALA A 247 -5.30 -9.30 3.87
C ALA A 247 -4.53 -7.97 3.90
N SER A 248 -3.76 -7.70 4.97
CA SER A 248 -2.96 -6.48 5.08
C SER A 248 -1.90 -6.37 3.98
N PHE A 249 -1.18 -7.46 3.69
CA PHE A 249 -0.23 -7.49 2.58
C PHE A 249 -0.89 -7.17 1.25
N SER A 250 -2.04 -7.78 0.98
CA SER A 250 -2.80 -7.53 -0.24
C SER A 250 -3.19 -6.07 -0.42
N PHE A 251 -3.31 -5.32 0.66
CA PHE A 251 -3.66 -3.89 0.65
C PHE A 251 -2.47 -2.94 0.64
N ILE A 252 -1.23 -3.41 0.91
CA ILE A 252 -0.03 -2.56 0.82
C ILE A 252 0.09 -1.98 -0.59
N GLY A 253 0.40 -0.69 -0.66
CA GLY A 253 0.48 0.04 -1.92
C GLY A 253 -0.78 0.83 -2.27
N VAL A 254 -1.91 0.64 -1.57
CA VAL A 254 -3.11 1.46 -1.78
C VAL A 254 -2.86 2.92 -1.45
N GLU A 255 -2.10 3.20 -0.41
CA GLU A 255 -1.73 4.54 0.04
C GLU A 255 -0.76 5.27 -0.92
N THR A 256 -0.06 4.55 -1.78
CA THR A 256 0.86 5.15 -2.76
C THR A 256 0.17 6.08 -3.76
N VAL A 257 -1.14 5.91 -3.94
CA VAL A 257 -1.95 6.82 -4.74
C VAL A 257 -1.83 8.27 -4.27
N VAL A 258 -1.65 8.48 -2.97
CA VAL A 258 -1.48 9.83 -2.41
C VAL A 258 -0.10 10.39 -2.74
N ILE A 259 0.94 9.56 -2.70
CA ILE A 259 2.31 9.96 -3.09
C ILE A 259 2.34 10.33 -4.57
N THR A 260 1.75 9.48 -5.43
CA THR A 260 1.68 9.75 -6.87
C THR A 260 0.81 10.97 -7.20
N ALA A 261 -0.28 11.17 -6.47
CA ALA A 261 -1.14 12.31 -6.65
C ALA A 261 -0.48 13.63 -6.24
N ALA A 262 0.43 13.61 -5.27
CA ALA A 262 1.25 14.77 -4.92
C ALA A 262 2.24 15.17 -6.05
N GLU A 263 2.63 14.22 -6.92
CA GLU A 263 3.42 14.46 -8.14
C GLU A 263 2.54 14.80 -9.37
N SER A 264 1.20 14.93 -9.19
CA SER A 264 0.28 15.31 -10.26
C SER A 264 0.27 16.82 -10.50
N VAL A 265 -0.31 17.21 -11.63
CA VAL A 265 -0.47 18.63 -12.02
C VAL A 265 -1.44 19.38 -11.09
N ASP A 266 -2.47 18.68 -10.57
CA ASP A 266 -3.48 19.27 -9.65
C ASP A 266 -3.72 18.31 -8.46
N PRO A 267 -2.90 18.38 -7.39
CA PRO A 267 -3.03 17.54 -6.21
C PRO A 267 -4.34 17.75 -5.45
N HIS A 268 -4.84 18.98 -5.36
CA HIS A 268 -6.06 19.32 -4.63
C HIS A 268 -7.31 18.60 -5.12
N ARG A 269 -7.33 18.20 -6.39
CA ARG A 269 -8.42 17.42 -7.00
C ARG A 269 -8.09 15.94 -7.11
N ALA A 270 -6.84 15.63 -7.45
CA ALA A 270 -6.41 14.26 -7.65
C ALA A 270 -6.51 13.44 -6.35
N ILE A 271 -6.07 14.02 -5.21
CA ILE A 271 -6.04 13.32 -3.92
C ILE A 271 -7.45 12.97 -3.40
N PRO A 272 -8.43 13.90 -3.33
CA PRO A 272 -9.79 13.56 -2.90
C PRO A 272 -10.50 12.55 -3.82
N LYS A 273 -10.29 12.66 -5.14
CA LYS A 273 -10.79 11.66 -6.10
C LYS A 273 -10.19 10.29 -5.81
N ALA A 274 -8.88 10.22 -5.63
CA ALA A 274 -8.15 8.99 -5.33
C ALA A 274 -8.67 8.34 -4.04
N ALA A 275 -8.82 9.11 -2.96
CA ALA A 275 -9.34 8.61 -1.69
C ALA A 275 -10.75 8.01 -1.80
N ARG A 276 -11.64 8.64 -2.56
CA ARG A 276 -12.98 8.09 -2.82
C ARG A 276 -12.94 6.78 -3.62
N ARG A 277 -12.04 6.67 -4.59
CA ARG A 277 -11.90 5.48 -5.44
C ARG A 277 -11.30 4.28 -4.69
N VAL A 278 -10.52 4.52 -3.66
CA VAL A 278 -10.00 3.46 -2.79
C VAL A 278 -11.13 2.59 -2.24
N THR A 279 -12.27 3.17 -1.87
CA THR A 279 -13.45 2.42 -1.39
C THR A 279 -13.93 1.39 -2.43
N TYR A 280 -14.10 1.83 -3.69
CA TYR A 280 -14.52 0.94 -4.77
C TYR A 280 -13.47 -0.13 -5.07
N ARG A 281 -12.19 0.24 -5.01
CA ARG A 281 -11.08 -0.70 -5.17
C ARG A 281 -11.12 -1.80 -4.10
N ILE A 282 -11.26 -1.43 -2.82
CA ILE A 282 -11.36 -2.38 -1.71
C ILE A 282 -12.54 -3.32 -1.92
N ALA A 283 -13.72 -2.77 -2.19
CA ALA A 283 -14.92 -3.57 -2.36
C ALA A 283 -14.82 -4.51 -3.56
N PHE A 284 -14.38 -4.02 -4.72
CA PHE A 284 -14.41 -4.78 -5.96
C PHE A 284 -13.28 -5.82 -6.04
N PHE A 285 -12.01 -5.46 -5.77
CA PHE A 285 -10.92 -6.43 -5.95
C PHE A 285 -10.78 -7.37 -4.75
N TYR A 286 -10.89 -6.85 -3.55
CA TYR A 286 -10.49 -7.60 -2.37
C TYR A 286 -11.67 -8.28 -1.69
N VAL A 287 -12.75 -7.57 -1.40
CA VAL A 287 -13.91 -8.16 -0.74
C VAL A 287 -14.65 -9.11 -1.68
N LEU A 288 -14.92 -8.67 -2.92
CA LEU A 288 -15.53 -9.55 -3.93
C LEU A 288 -14.60 -10.73 -4.26
N GLY A 289 -13.28 -10.51 -4.39
CA GLY A 289 -12.31 -11.57 -4.63
C GLY A 289 -12.32 -12.63 -3.52
N ALA A 290 -12.32 -12.22 -2.24
CA ALA A 290 -12.40 -13.13 -1.11
C ALA A 290 -13.75 -13.90 -1.08
N LEU A 291 -14.85 -13.23 -1.41
CA LEU A 291 -16.16 -13.89 -1.53
C LEU A 291 -16.16 -14.96 -2.63
N LEU A 292 -15.65 -14.62 -3.82
CA LEU A 292 -15.59 -15.55 -4.94
C LEU A 292 -14.74 -16.78 -4.62
N ILE A 293 -13.56 -16.59 -4.01
CA ILE A 293 -12.72 -17.71 -3.54
C ILE A 293 -13.52 -18.62 -2.60
N GLY A 294 -14.24 -18.03 -1.64
CA GLY A 294 -15.07 -18.79 -0.70
C GLY A 294 -16.23 -19.56 -1.35
N ILE A 295 -16.63 -19.20 -2.57
CA ILE A 295 -17.70 -19.89 -3.31
C ILE A 295 -17.13 -21.02 -4.17
N ILE A 296 -16.00 -20.80 -4.87
CA ILE A 296 -15.55 -21.66 -5.96
C ILE A 296 -14.53 -22.75 -5.56
N VAL A 297 -13.94 -22.67 -4.35
CA VAL A 297 -12.87 -23.58 -3.92
C VAL A 297 -13.20 -24.26 -2.60
N ASP A 298 -12.92 -25.56 -2.50
CA ASP A 298 -12.99 -26.29 -1.22
C ASP A 298 -11.80 -25.86 -0.33
N PRO A 299 -12.01 -25.34 0.89
CA PRO A 299 -10.92 -24.97 1.78
C PRO A 299 -10.03 -26.16 2.23
N ARG A 300 -10.50 -27.41 2.06
CA ARG A 300 -9.75 -28.65 2.34
C ARG A 300 -8.84 -29.06 1.20
N ASN A 301 -8.88 -28.40 0.04
CA ASN A 301 -8.09 -28.77 -1.11
C ASN A 301 -6.59 -28.78 -0.76
N GLU A 302 -5.93 -29.93 -0.97
CA GLU A 302 -4.53 -30.14 -0.62
C GLU A 302 -3.59 -29.16 -1.34
N ALA A 303 -3.94 -28.71 -2.54
CA ALA A 303 -3.14 -27.74 -3.29
C ALA A 303 -3.07 -26.36 -2.59
N LEU A 304 -4.06 -25.99 -1.78
CA LEU A 304 -4.03 -24.79 -0.94
C LEU A 304 -3.09 -24.93 0.25
N VAL A 305 -3.01 -26.15 0.82
CA VAL A 305 -2.35 -26.44 2.10
C VAL A 305 -0.92 -26.91 1.90
N SER A 306 -0.63 -27.57 0.77
CA SER A 306 0.62 -28.30 0.53
C SER A 306 1.88 -27.44 0.61
N GLY A 307 1.74 -26.12 0.72
CA GLY A 307 2.89 -25.21 0.84
C GLY A 307 3.93 -25.40 -0.28
N SER A 308 3.60 -26.24 -1.28
CA SER A 308 4.47 -26.57 -2.41
C SER A 308 4.82 -25.33 -3.24
N GLY A 309 4.12 -24.21 -2.92
CA GLY A 309 4.45 -22.89 -3.44
C GLY A 309 4.48 -22.80 -4.96
N ASN A 310 3.91 -23.77 -5.66
CA ASN A 310 3.76 -23.66 -7.09
C ASN A 310 2.46 -22.89 -7.44
N ALA A 311 2.36 -22.39 -8.63
CA ALA A 311 1.22 -21.59 -9.10
C ALA A 311 -0.12 -22.36 -9.08
N ASN A 312 -0.07 -23.67 -8.82
CA ASN A 312 -1.25 -24.50 -8.57
C ASN A 312 -1.93 -24.16 -7.22
N SER A 313 -1.31 -23.37 -6.36
CA SER A 313 -1.89 -22.95 -5.07
C SER A 313 -2.74 -21.67 -5.17
N SER A 314 -2.87 -21.04 -6.34
CA SER A 314 -3.83 -19.96 -6.53
C SER A 314 -5.26 -20.51 -6.48
N PRO A 315 -6.12 -20.02 -5.57
CA PRO A 315 -7.49 -20.50 -5.45
C PRO A 315 -8.28 -20.44 -6.77
N PHE A 316 -8.10 -19.38 -7.54
CA PHE A 316 -8.76 -19.25 -8.84
C PHE A 316 -8.29 -20.30 -9.85
N VAL A 317 -6.99 -20.58 -9.87
CA VAL A 317 -6.42 -21.60 -10.78
C VAL A 317 -6.89 -23.00 -10.39
N ILE A 318 -6.99 -23.29 -9.09
CA ILE A 318 -7.53 -24.56 -8.58
C ILE A 318 -8.97 -24.75 -9.05
N ALA A 319 -9.85 -23.77 -8.81
CA ALA A 319 -11.26 -23.83 -9.21
C ALA A 319 -11.45 -24.03 -10.71
N ILE A 320 -10.66 -23.33 -11.53
CA ILE A 320 -10.73 -23.44 -12.98
C ILE A 320 -10.29 -24.84 -13.47
N LYS A 321 -9.27 -25.43 -12.85
CA LYS A 321 -8.83 -26.80 -13.15
C LYS A 321 -9.86 -27.85 -12.73
N GLU A 322 -10.44 -27.72 -11.53
CA GLU A 322 -11.49 -28.61 -11.04
C GLU A 322 -12.74 -28.56 -11.91
N ALA A 323 -13.06 -27.36 -12.46
CA ALA A 323 -14.15 -27.20 -13.43
C ALA A 323 -13.86 -27.83 -14.81
N GLY A 324 -12.67 -28.41 -15.03
CA GLY A 324 -12.27 -29.06 -16.28
C GLY A 324 -11.83 -28.12 -17.40
N ILE A 325 -11.56 -26.85 -17.10
CA ILE A 325 -11.12 -25.85 -18.10
C ILE A 325 -9.60 -25.89 -18.24
N SER A 326 -9.09 -26.36 -19.37
CA SER A 326 -7.64 -26.64 -19.55
C SER A 326 -6.76 -25.44 -19.91
N ALA A 327 -7.27 -24.52 -20.76
CA ALA A 327 -6.46 -23.40 -21.27
C ALA A 327 -6.37 -22.19 -20.32
N LEU A 328 -7.46 -21.92 -19.59
CA LEU A 328 -7.59 -20.70 -18.79
C LEU A 328 -6.62 -20.59 -17.61
N PRO A 329 -6.21 -21.69 -16.93
CA PRO A 329 -5.20 -21.65 -15.88
C PRO A 329 -3.89 -21.00 -16.31
N SER A 330 -3.41 -21.32 -17.53
CA SER A 330 -2.17 -20.72 -18.07
C SER A 330 -2.33 -19.24 -18.32
N ILE A 331 -3.47 -18.79 -18.85
CA ILE A 331 -3.76 -17.36 -19.10
C ILE A 331 -3.79 -16.60 -17.77
N VAL A 332 -4.49 -17.15 -16.76
CA VAL A 332 -4.57 -16.53 -15.44
C VAL A 332 -3.18 -16.42 -14.79
N ASN A 333 -2.38 -17.48 -14.82
CA ASN A 333 -1.02 -17.46 -14.29
C ASN A 333 -0.12 -16.45 -15.04
N ALA A 334 -0.26 -16.31 -16.35
CA ALA A 334 0.47 -15.28 -17.10
C ALA A 334 0.07 -13.86 -16.66
N CYS A 335 -1.20 -13.60 -16.46
CA CYS A 335 -1.69 -12.32 -15.93
C CYS A 335 -1.19 -12.06 -14.50
N VAL A 336 -1.17 -13.07 -13.64
CA VAL A 336 -0.66 -12.96 -12.26
C VAL A 336 0.86 -12.73 -12.25
N LEU A 337 1.61 -13.32 -13.19
CA LEU A 337 3.04 -13.05 -13.36
C LEU A 337 3.30 -11.58 -13.74
N VAL A 338 2.53 -11.05 -14.67
CA VAL A 338 2.59 -9.62 -15.04
C VAL A 338 2.22 -8.76 -13.82
N ALA A 339 1.22 -9.17 -13.02
CA ALA A 339 0.82 -8.47 -11.82
C ALA A 339 1.96 -8.43 -10.76
N ALA A 340 2.68 -9.53 -10.56
CA ALA A 340 3.82 -9.63 -9.68
C ALA A 340 4.95 -8.66 -10.10
N TRP A 341 5.34 -8.70 -11.38
CA TRP A 341 6.40 -7.81 -11.89
C TRP A 341 6.01 -6.33 -11.83
N SER A 342 4.78 -5.99 -12.19
CA SER A 342 4.28 -4.61 -12.07
C SER A 342 4.24 -4.15 -10.61
N ALA A 343 3.84 -5.01 -9.66
CA ALA A 343 3.87 -4.66 -8.23
C ALA A 343 5.31 -4.46 -7.74
N GLY A 344 6.24 -5.38 -8.06
CA GLY A 344 7.66 -5.24 -7.73
C GLY A 344 8.30 -3.98 -8.33
N ASN A 345 7.91 -3.62 -9.56
CA ASN A 345 8.31 -2.40 -10.23
C ASN A 345 7.83 -1.15 -9.48
N SER A 346 6.55 -1.12 -9.09
CA SER A 346 5.97 -0.05 -8.28
C SER A 346 6.63 0.07 -6.91
N TYR A 347 6.97 -1.04 -6.26
CA TYR A 347 7.63 -1.04 -4.97
C TYR A 347 9.06 -0.48 -5.05
N CYS A 348 9.82 -0.80 -6.10
CA CYS A 348 11.13 -0.19 -6.35
C CYS A 348 11.00 1.33 -6.56
N TRP A 349 9.99 1.76 -7.32
CA TRP A 349 9.70 3.17 -7.54
C TRP A 349 9.43 3.90 -6.22
N VAL A 350 8.53 3.40 -5.36
CA VAL A 350 8.20 4.01 -4.06
C VAL A 350 9.41 4.00 -3.12
N GLY A 351 10.11 2.86 -2.98
CA GLY A 351 11.30 2.74 -2.15
C GLY A 351 12.38 3.76 -2.51
N SER A 352 12.61 3.97 -3.81
CA SER A 352 13.57 4.97 -4.29
C SER A 352 13.16 6.41 -3.94
N ARG A 353 11.85 6.74 -3.90
CA ARG A 353 11.36 8.06 -3.49
C ARG A 353 11.51 8.28 -2.00
N MET A 354 11.37 7.23 -1.18
CA MET A 354 11.64 7.33 0.27
C MET A 354 13.12 7.63 0.55
N ILE A 355 14.03 6.94 -0.14
CA ILE A 355 15.47 7.21 -0.04
C ILE A 355 15.79 8.63 -0.49
N LEU A 356 15.20 9.10 -1.59
CA LEU A 356 15.37 10.47 -2.06
C LEU A 356 14.85 11.49 -1.04
N ALA A 357 13.65 11.27 -0.47
CA ALA A 357 13.06 12.14 0.54
C ALA A 357 13.96 12.26 1.77
N MET A 358 14.49 11.13 2.27
CA MET A 358 15.44 11.14 3.38
C MET A 358 16.73 11.94 3.06
N THR A 359 17.16 11.91 1.80
CA THR A 359 18.32 12.69 1.35
C THR A 359 18.01 14.18 1.30
N THR A 360 16.81 14.54 0.84
CA THR A 360 16.36 15.93 0.81
C THR A 360 16.25 16.51 2.23
N ASP A 361 15.81 15.70 3.18
CA ASP A 361 15.71 16.06 4.61
C ASP A 361 17.07 15.93 5.35
N HIS A 362 18.18 15.81 4.63
CA HIS A 362 19.55 15.66 5.19
C HIS A 362 19.72 14.48 6.17
N GLN A 363 18.85 13.46 6.06
CA GLN A 363 18.90 12.24 6.87
C GLN A 363 19.80 11.15 6.27
N LEU A 364 20.09 11.25 4.96
CA LEU A 364 21.01 10.38 4.23
C LEU A 364 22.07 11.20 3.48
N PRO A 365 23.23 10.57 3.15
CA PRO A 365 24.28 11.22 2.35
C PRO A 365 23.74 11.74 1.01
N GLN A 366 24.21 12.94 0.60
CA GLN A 366 23.77 13.63 -0.63
C GLN A 366 23.99 12.83 -1.93
N VAL A 367 24.79 11.77 -1.91
CA VAL A 367 24.98 10.88 -3.06
C VAL A 367 23.69 10.23 -3.52
N PHE A 368 22.77 9.90 -2.60
CA PHE A 368 21.47 9.31 -2.92
C PHE A 368 20.48 10.29 -3.58
N GLY A 369 20.74 11.59 -3.46
CA GLY A 369 19.98 12.65 -4.11
C GLY A 369 20.34 12.91 -5.57
N ARG A 370 21.34 12.20 -6.13
CA ARG A 370 21.75 12.39 -7.53
C ARG A 370 20.66 11.94 -8.49
N VAL A 371 20.26 12.85 -9.38
CA VAL A 371 19.23 12.59 -10.40
C VAL A 371 19.83 12.69 -11.79
N THR A 372 19.26 11.92 -12.74
CA THR A 372 19.60 12.02 -14.16
C THR A 372 19.00 13.30 -14.77
N LYS A 373 19.39 13.65 -16.00
CA LYS A 373 18.81 14.77 -16.79
C LYS A 373 17.26 14.63 -16.93
N ASN A 374 16.75 13.42 -16.85
CA ASN A 374 15.32 13.09 -16.94
C ASN A 374 14.60 13.11 -15.56
N GLY A 375 15.28 13.52 -14.48
CA GLY A 375 14.72 13.58 -13.13
C GLY A 375 14.60 12.23 -12.41
N VAL A 376 15.35 11.20 -12.86
CA VAL A 376 15.34 9.86 -12.23
C VAL A 376 16.43 9.80 -11.16
N PRO A 377 16.11 9.49 -9.90
CA PRO A 377 17.09 9.36 -8.80
C PRO A 377 17.80 8.00 -8.87
N TYR A 378 18.73 7.85 -9.82
CA TYR A 378 19.33 6.56 -10.17
C TYR A 378 20.07 5.88 -9.01
N VAL A 379 20.74 6.64 -8.14
CA VAL A 379 21.42 6.06 -6.96
C VAL A 379 20.40 5.52 -5.96
N ALA A 380 19.31 6.26 -5.72
CA ALA A 380 18.23 5.80 -4.84
C ALA A 380 17.49 4.59 -5.43
N VAL A 381 17.30 4.54 -6.76
CA VAL A 381 16.74 3.37 -7.45
C VAL A 381 17.61 2.13 -7.25
N ILE A 382 18.93 2.25 -7.47
CA ILE A 382 19.87 1.14 -7.26
C ILE A 382 19.85 0.70 -5.79
N ALA A 383 19.86 1.64 -4.85
CA ALA A 383 19.83 1.34 -3.42
C ALA A 383 18.55 0.59 -3.00
N ALA A 384 17.39 0.99 -3.52
CA ALA A 384 16.13 0.28 -3.29
C ALA A 384 16.15 -1.11 -3.94
N TRP A 385 16.66 -1.22 -5.15
CA TRP A 385 16.75 -2.47 -5.91
C TRP A 385 17.68 -3.50 -5.26
N LEU A 386 18.74 -3.07 -4.56
CA LEU A 386 19.70 -3.95 -3.87
C LEU A 386 19.07 -4.87 -2.81
N PHE A 387 17.85 -4.59 -2.36
CA PHE A 387 17.09 -5.50 -1.51
C PHE A 387 16.39 -6.60 -2.31
N GLY A 388 16.19 -6.44 -3.61
CA GLY A 388 15.60 -7.42 -4.50
C GLY A 388 16.31 -8.79 -4.49
N PRO A 389 17.65 -8.87 -4.48
CA PRO A 389 18.40 -10.12 -4.31
C PRO A 389 18.05 -10.98 -3.09
N LEU A 390 17.36 -10.43 -2.08
CA LEU A 390 16.81 -11.25 -1.00
C LEU A 390 15.82 -12.32 -1.51
N ALA A 391 15.27 -12.15 -2.71
CA ALA A 391 14.47 -13.18 -3.37
C ALA A 391 15.26 -14.49 -3.58
N TYR A 392 16.59 -14.47 -3.64
CA TYR A 392 17.42 -15.69 -3.72
C TYR A 392 17.37 -16.58 -2.46
N LEU A 393 16.80 -16.10 -1.35
CA LEU A 393 16.44 -16.97 -0.22
C LEU A 393 15.50 -18.10 -0.64
N SER A 394 14.81 -17.94 -1.76
CA SER A 394 13.99 -18.96 -2.42
C SER A 394 14.77 -20.22 -2.84
N LEU A 395 16.09 -20.11 -2.98
CA LEU A 395 16.97 -21.24 -3.32
C LEU A 395 17.36 -22.09 -2.10
N GLY A 396 17.02 -21.64 -0.89
CA GLY A 396 17.26 -22.36 0.35
C GLY A 396 16.35 -23.58 0.51
N SER A 397 16.59 -24.36 1.56
CA SER A 397 15.86 -25.60 1.86
C SER A 397 14.34 -25.46 2.02
N GLY A 398 13.86 -24.24 2.35
CA GLY A 398 12.43 -23.93 2.45
C GLY A 398 11.74 -23.62 1.13
N GLY A 399 12.50 -23.40 0.05
CA GLY A 399 11.97 -23.09 -1.27
C GLY A 399 11.29 -21.71 -1.42
N PRO A 400 10.78 -21.41 -2.63
CA PRO A 400 10.21 -20.09 -2.95
C PRO A 400 9.00 -19.69 -2.10
N ALA A 401 8.16 -20.64 -1.69
CA ALA A 401 6.97 -20.36 -0.89
C ALA A 401 7.28 -19.92 0.53
N GLN A 402 8.28 -20.54 1.15
CA GLN A 402 8.73 -20.14 2.48
C GLN A 402 9.37 -18.74 2.44
N ALA A 403 10.23 -18.49 1.46
CA ALA A 403 10.84 -17.19 1.26
C ALA A 403 9.77 -16.10 1.01
N PHE A 404 8.80 -16.38 0.14
CA PHE A 404 7.67 -15.49 -0.08
C PHE A 404 6.92 -15.18 1.22
N THR A 405 6.62 -16.20 2.03
CA THR A 405 5.90 -16.01 3.31
C THR A 405 6.67 -15.13 4.29
N TRP A 406 7.99 -15.33 4.43
CA TRP A 406 8.81 -14.48 5.29
C TRP A 406 8.88 -13.03 4.79
N LEU A 407 9.15 -12.84 3.50
CA LEU A 407 9.22 -11.51 2.89
C LEU A 407 7.88 -10.78 2.94
N LEU A 408 6.77 -11.51 2.77
CA LEU A 408 5.41 -11.01 2.96
C LEU A 408 5.20 -10.51 4.39
N ASN A 409 5.55 -11.30 5.39
CA ASN A 409 5.40 -10.90 6.80
C ASN A 409 6.25 -9.67 7.14
N LEU A 410 7.51 -9.66 6.69
CA LEU A 410 8.46 -8.56 6.91
C LEU A 410 7.92 -7.23 6.36
N SER A 411 7.43 -7.22 5.13
CA SER A 411 6.88 -6.02 4.52
C SER A 411 5.54 -5.63 5.14
N THR A 412 4.67 -6.60 5.47
CA THR A 412 3.33 -6.33 6.03
C THR A 412 3.40 -5.62 7.37
N VAL A 413 4.24 -6.10 8.29
CA VAL A 413 4.37 -5.50 9.63
C VAL A 413 4.88 -4.07 9.53
N ALA A 414 5.87 -3.82 8.67
CA ALA A 414 6.37 -2.46 8.45
C ALA A 414 5.30 -1.53 7.82
N GLY A 415 4.50 -2.03 6.89
CA GLY A 415 3.37 -1.31 6.30
C GLY A 415 2.28 -0.96 7.33
N LEU A 416 1.92 -1.91 8.19
CA LEU A 416 0.94 -1.70 9.27
C LEU A 416 1.42 -0.64 10.29
N ILE A 417 2.71 -0.66 10.65
CA ILE A 417 3.32 0.37 11.50
C ILE A 417 3.23 1.75 10.83
N ALA A 418 3.46 1.81 9.52
CA ALA A 418 3.31 3.06 8.78
C ALA A 418 1.86 3.56 8.81
N TRP A 419 0.85 2.69 8.59
CA TRP A 419 -0.57 3.06 8.67
C TRP A 419 -0.96 3.56 10.06
N ALA A 420 -0.49 2.89 11.13
CA ALA A 420 -0.69 3.35 12.49
C ALA A 420 -0.07 4.74 12.71
N THR A 421 1.19 4.93 12.30
CA THR A 421 1.90 6.21 12.46
C THR A 421 1.21 7.34 11.69
N LEU A 422 0.75 7.09 10.46
CA LEU A 422 0.05 8.09 9.64
C LEU A 422 -1.30 8.49 10.23
N SER A 423 -2.05 7.52 10.75
CA SER A 423 -3.29 7.78 11.49
C SER A 423 -3.01 8.61 12.74
N PHE A 424 -1.91 8.33 13.46
CA PHE A 424 -1.50 9.11 14.62
C PHE A 424 -1.05 10.53 14.24
N CYS A 425 -0.39 10.73 13.08
CA CYS A 425 -0.10 12.06 12.55
C CYS A 425 -1.38 12.89 12.39
N TYR A 426 -2.44 12.28 11.85
CA TYR A 426 -3.72 12.97 11.72
C TYR A 426 -4.35 13.31 13.07
N ILE A 427 -4.32 12.41 14.05
CA ILE A 427 -4.80 12.68 15.41
C ILE A 427 -4.07 13.89 16.01
N ARG A 428 -2.76 13.95 15.82
CA ARG A 428 -1.93 15.09 16.27
C ARG A 428 -2.26 16.38 15.52
N PHE A 429 -2.45 16.31 14.20
CA PHE A 429 -2.90 17.43 13.38
C PHE A 429 -4.24 17.98 13.86
N HIS A 430 -5.23 17.10 14.07
CA HIS A 430 -6.54 17.50 14.57
C HIS A 430 -6.47 18.14 15.96
N ALA A 431 -5.65 17.59 16.86
CA ALA A 431 -5.40 18.16 18.18
C ALA A 431 -4.74 19.56 18.09
N ALA A 432 -3.81 19.75 17.15
CA ALA A 432 -3.17 21.05 16.91
C ALA A 432 -4.16 22.09 16.38
N MET A 433 -5.01 21.73 15.41
CA MET A 433 -6.08 22.62 14.93
C MET A 433 -6.99 23.07 16.08
N LYS A 434 -7.43 22.14 16.91
CA LYS A 434 -8.26 22.44 18.08
C LYS A 434 -7.54 23.35 19.09
N ALA A 435 -6.27 23.11 19.38
CA ALA A 435 -5.47 23.91 20.32
C ALA A 435 -5.21 25.33 19.80
N GLN A 436 -5.18 25.52 18.49
CA GLN A 436 -4.99 26.83 17.83
C GLN A 436 -6.32 27.52 17.45
N GLY A 437 -7.48 26.96 17.89
CA GLY A 437 -8.79 27.54 17.61
C GLY A 437 -9.24 27.47 16.15
N LEU A 438 -8.65 26.58 15.34
CA LEU A 438 -8.95 26.45 13.93
C LEU A 438 -10.06 25.42 13.67
N SER A 439 -11.02 25.77 12.81
CA SER A 439 -12.06 24.84 12.35
C SER A 439 -11.59 24.02 11.17
N ARG A 440 -12.02 22.76 11.09
CA ARG A 440 -11.82 21.93 9.89
C ARG A 440 -12.52 22.50 8.64
N ASP A 441 -13.40 23.49 8.80
CA ASP A 441 -14.07 24.16 7.67
C ASP A 441 -13.10 24.97 6.81
N SER A 442 -11.95 25.35 7.34
CA SER A 442 -10.87 26.01 6.60
C SER A 442 -10.05 25.08 5.71
N LEU A 443 -10.26 23.76 5.79
CA LEU A 443 -9.49 22.77 5.01
C LEU A 443 -10.04 22.65 3.58
N PRO A 444 -9.18 22.48 2.57
CA PRO A 444 -9.58 22.34 1.17
C PRO A 444 -10.42 21.07 0.92
N TRP A 445 -10.22 20.03 1.73
CA TRP A 445 -11.02 18.82 1.71
C TRP A 445 -11.12 18.21 3.11
N LYS A 446 -12.29 17.63 3.44
CA LYS A 446 -12.58 17.01 4.74
C LYS A 446 -12.88 15.53 4.56
N GLY A 447 -12.07 14.67 5.17
CA GLY A 447 -12.32 13.24 5.23
C GLY A 447 -13.58 12.94 6.08
N PRO A 448 -14.43 12.00 5.63
CA PRO A 448 -15.59 11.59 6.43
C PRO A 448 -15.15 10.90 7.74
N LEU A 449 -16.04 10.96 8.74
CA LEU A 449 -15.90 10.33 10.05
C LEU A 449 -14.64 10.75 10.86
N GLN A 450 -13.96 11.83 10.49
CA GLN A 450 -12.81 12.32 11.26
C GLN A 450 -13.27 13.11 12.51
N PRO A 451 -12.60 12.96 13.67
CA PRO A 451 -11.32 12.24 13.92
C PRO A 451 -11.47 10.75 14.25
N TYR A 452 -12.68 10.20 14.31
CA TYR A 452 -12.90 8.79 14.70
C TYR A 452 -12.25 7.80 13.74
N ALA A 453 -12.29 8.08 12.43
CA ALA A 453 -11.62 7.26 11.43
C ALA A 453 -10.11 7.14 11.71
N ALA A 454 -9.45 8.22 12.12
CA ALA A 454 -8.03 8.17 12.46
C ALA A 454 -7.75 7.28 13.68
N TRP A 455 -8.62 7.30 14.70
CA TRP A 455 -8.50 6.40 15.85
C TRP A 455 -8.71 4.93 15.47
N VAL A 456 -9.70 4.64 14.63
CA VAL A 456 -9.92 3.27 14.12
C VAL A 456 -8.71 2.81 13.30
N GLY A 457 -8.17 3.67 12.42
CA GLY A 457 -6.97 3.38 11.65
C GLY A 457 -5.76 3.10 12.54
N PHE A 458 -5.52 3.93 13.56
CA PHE A 458 -4.41 3.77 14.51
C PHE A 458 -4.53 2.49 15.34
N ILE A 459 -5.65 2.29 16.01
CA ILE A 459 -5.88 1.15 16.90
C ILE A 459 -5.92 -0.14 16.09
N GLY A 460 -6.66 -0.17 14.97
CA GLY A 460 -6.80 -1.35 14.12
C GLY A 460 -5.46 -1.80 13.56
N SER A 461 -4.67 -0.90 12.97
CA SER A 461 -3.34 -1.24 12.45
C SER A 461 -2.39 -1.70 13.56
N THR A 462 -2.45 -1.09 14.75
CA THR A 462 -1.63 -1.50 15.90
C THR A 462 -2.00 -2.90 16.39
N ILE A 463 -3.30 -3.20 16.53
CA ILE A 463 -3.75 -4.54 16.95
C ILE A 463 -3.31 -5.59 15.93
N ILE A 464 -3.51 -5.33 14.62
CA ILE A 464 -3.11 -6.28 13.59
C ILE A 464 -1.59 -6.51 13.61
N THR A 465 -0.78 -5.46 13.82
CA THR A 465 0.68 -5.58 13.98
C THR A 465 1.06 -6.49 15.15
N LEU A 466 0.42 -6.33 16.31
CA LEU A 466 0.73 -7.10 17.49
C LEU A 466 0.33 -8.57 17.38
N VAL A 467 -0.80 -8.84 16.71
CA VAL A 467 -1.29 -10.23 16.53
C VAL A 467 -0.70 -10.91 15.29
N ALA A 468 0.05 -10.22 14.44
CA ALA A 468 0.57 -10.79 13.19
C ALA A 468 1.40 -12.07 13.39
N GLY A 469 2.19 -12.15 14.46
CA GLY A 469 3.06 -13.29 14.77
C GLY A 469 2.49 -14.26 15.81
N PHE A 470 1.20 -14.19 16.16
CA PHE A 470 0.62 -15.06 17.19
C PHE A 470 0.86 -16.57 16.97
N PRO A 471 0.94 -17.09 15.71
CA PRO A 471 1.16 -18.53 15.50
C PRO A 471 2.44 -19.08 16.12
N VAL A 472 3.45 -18.22 16.27
CA VAL A 472 4.75 -18.61 16.85
C VAL A 472 4.63 -18.93 18.35
N PHE A 473 3.66 -18.32 19.04
CA PHE A 473 3.44 -18.52 20.47
C PHE A 473 2.53 -19.70 20.80
N LEU A 474 1.95 -20.36 19.81
CA LEU A 474 1.16 -21.55 20.03
C LEU A 474 2.07 -22.70 20.48
N LYS A 475 1.55 -23.54 21.40
CA LYS A 475 2.31 -24.65 21.97
C LYS A 475 2.89 -25.57 20.88
N GLY A 476 4.20 -25.72 20.89
CA GLY A 476 4.93 -26.56 19.92
C GLY A 476 5.27 -25.90 18.57
N ASN A 477 4.86 -24.64 18.33
CA ASN A 477 5.09 -23.95 17.05
C ASN A 477 6.25 -22.94 17.10
N TRP A 478 7.02 -22.90 18.19
CA TRP A 478 8.13 -21.94 18.28
C TRP A 478 9.15 -22.17 17.16
N ASN A 479 9.37 -21.13 16.37
CA ASN A 479 10.38 -21.09 15.33
C ASN A 479 10.99 -19.69 15.29
N THR A 480 12.29 -19.59 15.54
CA THR A 480 13.01 -18.31 15.63
C THR A 480 12.93 -17.50 14.33
N SER A 481 13.04 -18.17 13.17
CA SER A 481 12.94 -17.48 11.88
C SER A 481 11.56 -16.87 11.66
N ASN A 482 10.50 -17.62 11.99
CA ASN A 482 9.12 -17.12 11.89
C ASN A 482 8.85 -15.98 12.89
N PHE A 483 9.42 -16.07 14.11
CA PHE A 483 9.34 -15.01 15.11
C PHE A 483 10.00 -13.72 14.58
N VAL A 484 11.22 -13.83 14.08
CA VAL A 484 11.96 -12.70 13.52
C VAL A 484 11.19 -12.12 12.32
N ALA A 485 10.75 -12.95 11.38
CA ALA A 485 9.99 -12.50 10.21
C ALA A 485 8.69 -11.77 10.58
N SER A 486 8.07 -12.14 11.71
CA SER A 486 6.79 -11.52 12.14
C SER A 486 6.96 -10.26 12.98
N TYR A 487 8.10 -10.06 13.65
CA TYR A 487 8.22 -8.99 14.65
C TYR A 487 9.40 -8.04 14.45
N ILE A 488 10.39 -8.35 13.59
CA ILE A 488 11.58 -7.51 13.39
C ILE A 488 11.22 -6.10 12.88
N GLY A 489 10.07 -5.92 12.23
CA GLY A 489 9.57 -4.61 11.82
C GLY A 489 9.37 -3.64 13.00
N ILE A 490 9.03 -4.17 14.19
CA ILE A 490 8.86 -3.34 15.41
C ILE A 490 10.20 -2.76 15.88
N PRO A 491 11.27 -3.53 16.10
CA PRO A 491 12.59 -2.98 16.38
C PRO A 491 13.11 -2.05 15.27
N ILE A 492 12.91 -2.37 13.99
CA ILE A 492 13.29 -1.50 12.86
C ILE A 492 12.62 -0.14 12.97
N PHE A 493 11.44 -0.05 13.56
CA PHE A 493 10.78 1.23 13.81
C PHE A 493 11.23 1.88 15.14
N ILE A 494 11.32 1.14 16.24
CA ILE A 494 11.58 1.71 17.56
C ILE A 494 13.04 2.12 17.74
N VAL A 495 14.00 1.29 17.30
CA VAL A 495 15.44 1.55 17.51
C VAL A 495 15.90 2.85 16.85
N PRO A 496 15.53 3.17 15.60
CA PRO A 496 15.86 4.46 15.01
C PRO A 496 15.24 5.66 15.73
N ILE A 497 14.03 5.53 16.30
CA ILE A 497 13.43 6.60 17.12
C ILE A 497 14.35 6.90 18.31
N ILE A 498 14.74 5.87 19.04
CA ILE A 498 15.58 6.01 20.24
C ILE A 498 16.95 6.57 19.83
N GLY A 499 17.60 5.98 18.83
CA GLY A 499 18.93 6.41 18.35
C GLY A 499 18.94 7.85 17.88
N TRP A 500 18.00 8.25 17.01
CA TRP A 500 17.91 9.60 16.50
C TRP A 500 17.59 10.62 17.61
N LYS A 501 16.69 10.24 18.53
CA LYS A 501 16.30 11.11 19.64
C LYS A 501 17.47 11.34 20.61
N LEU A 502 18.25 10.32 20.90
CA LEU A 502 19.45 10.46 21.75
C LEU A 502 20.54 11.30 21.08
N TRP A 503 20.76 11.08 19.78
CA TRP A 503 21.82 11.78 19.03
C TRP A 503 21.50 13.26 18.82
N HIS A 504 20.28 13.57 18.33
CA HIS A 504 19.87 14.94 17.96
C HIS A 504 19.08 15.66 19.07
N ARG A 505 18.78 14.99 20.19
CA ARG A 505 18.02 15.53 21.32
C ARG A 505 16.68 16.16 20.89
N THR A 506 16.00 15.55 19.92
CA THR A 506 14.75 16.05 19.36
C THR A 506 13.65 16.16 20.42
N LYS A 507 12.73 17.12 20.23
CA LYS A 507 11.62 17.36 21.15
C LYS A 507 10.29 17.00 20.51
N TYR A 508 9.41 16.41 21.30
CA TYR A 508 8.05 16.15 20.91
C TYR A 508 7.30 17.45 20.62
N GLN A 509 6.59 17.53 19.50
CA GLN A 509 5.90 18.73 19.05
C GLN A 509 4.66 19.00 19.90
N ARG A 510 4.55 20.20 20.48
CA ARG A 510 3.37 20.60 21.26
C ARG A 510 2.25 21.04 20.34
N ALA A 511 1.01 20.60 20.58
CA ALA A 511 -0.14 20.88 19.73
C ALA A 511 -0.37 22.39 19.46
N ALA A 512 -0.12 23.25 20.46
CA ALA A 512 -0.28 24.69 20.33
C ALA A 512 0.75 25.37 19.41
N THR A 513 1.92 24.74 19.18
CA THR A 513 3.03 25.33 18.42
C THR A 513 3.31 24.61 17.11
N ILE A 514 2.54 23.58 16.78
CA ILE A 514 2.69 22.86 15.50
C ILE A 514 2.40 23.80 14.34
N ASP A 515 3.32 23.87 13.37
CA ASP A 515 3.08 24.58 12.12
C ASP A 515 2.09 23.80 11.23
N LEU A 516 0.93 24.39 10.99
CA LEU A 516 -0.15 23.79 10.20
C LEU A 516 -0.16 24.26 8.73
N TRP A 517 0.61 25.31 8.40
CA TRP A 517 0.41 26.04 7.15
C TRP A 517 1.61 26.05 6.20
N SER A 518 2.83 25.90 6.68
CA SER A 518 4.02 25.91 5.82
C SER A 518 4.00 24.75 4.84
N GLY A 519 4.30 25.01 3.57
CA GLY A 519 4.25 24.02 2.48
C GLY A 519 2.85 23.75 1.92
N ARG A 520 1.85 24.56 2.30
CA ARG A 520 0.54 24.59 1.63
C ARG A 520 0.70 25.23 0.24
N LEU A 521 0.04 24.65 -0.76
CA LEU A 521 -0.04 25.29 -2.09
C LEU A 521 -0.75 26.65 -1.98
N GLN A 522 -0.17 27.66 -2.61
CA GLN A 522 -0.79 28.99 -2.70
C GLN A 522 -1.81 29.02 -3.86
N ASP A 523 -2.82 29.87 -3.76
CA ASP A 523 -3.93 29.95 -4.73
C ASP A 523 -3.48 30.25 -6.18
N GLY A 524 -2.27 30.80 -6.39
CA GLY A 524 -1.66 31.04 -7.70
C GLY A 524 -0.94 29.83 -8.31
N GLU A 525 -0.68 28.78 -7.55
CA GLU A 525 -0.04 27.55 -8.03
C GLU A 525 -1.05 26.50 -8.54
N ILE A 526 -2.34 26.78 -8.39
CA ILE A 526 -3.44 25.92 -8.85
C ILE A 526 -3.66 26.21 -10.34
N MET A 527 -3.37 25.23 -11.21
CA MET A 527 -3.61 25.38 -12.65
C MET A 527 -5.08 25.65 -12.96
N PRO A 528 -5.39 26.55 -13.92
CA PRO A 528 -6.77 26.87 -14.28
C PRO A 528 -7.51 25.64 -14.84
N HIS A 529 -8.81 25.62 -14.60
CA HIS A 529 -9.72 24.54 -14.99
C HIS A 529 -9.60 24.15 -16.46
N ARG A 530 -9.29 22.90 -16.73
CA ARG A 530 -9.56 22.30 -18.02
C ARG A 530 -11.06 21.95 -18.06
N ASN A 531 -11.81 22.53 -18.98
CA ASN A 531 -13.23 22.22 -19.14
C ASN A 531 -13.45 20.70 -19.33
N PRO A 532 -14.44 20.10 -18.68
CA PRO A 532 -14.77 18.69 -18.86
C PRO A 532 -15.09 18.42 -20.34
N ARG A 533 -14.68 17.28 -20.84
CA ARG A 533 -14.96 16.87 -22.22
C ARG A 533 -16.46 16.71 -22.41
N ASN A 534 -17.02 17.33 -23.44
CA ASN A 534 -18.48 17.37 -23.66
C ASN A 534 -19.06 16.06 -24.24
N THR A 535 -18.24 15.06 -24.59
CA THR A 535 -18.69 13.78 -25.12
C THR A 535 -18.98 12.78 -24.00
N LEU A 536 -19.96 11.86 -24.17
CA LEU A 536 -20.25 10.79 -23.21
C LEU A 536 -19.01 9.95 -22.89
N TRP A 537 -18.20 9.63 -23.91
CA TRP A 537 -16.94 8.93 -23.75
C TRP A 537 -15.90 9.79 -23.00
N GLY A 538 -15.88 11.10 -23.28
CA GLY A 538 -15.05 12.06 -22.53
C GLY A 538 -15.44 12.14 -21.06
N ARG A 539 -16.74 12.16 -20.73
CA ARG A 539 -17.23 12.13 -19.34
C ARG A 539 -16.90 10.80 -18.65
N PHE A 540 -16.99 9.69 -19.35
CA PHE A 540 -16.57 8.39 -18.81
C PHE A 540 -15.07 8.37 -18.54
N ILE A 541 -14.24 8.88 -19.45
CA ILE A 541 -12.80 9.03 -19.22
C ILE A 541 -12.53 10.00 -18.07
N ASP A 542 -13.22 11.16 -18.00
CA ASP A 542 -13.07 12.13 -16.90
C ASP A 542 -13.57 11.58 -15.56
N TRP A 543 -14.51 10.60 -15.58
CA TRP A 543 -14.92 9.85 -14.40
C TRP A 543 -13.89 8.79 -14.04
N LEU A 544 -13.28 8.15 -15.02
CA LEU A 544 -12.27 7.11 -14.84
C LEU A 544 -10.89 7.73 -14.50
N VAL A 545 -10.59 8.94 -14.97
CA VAL A 545 -9.35 9.71 -14.77
C VAL A 545 -9.59 10.89 -13.83
#